data_247d24a1ab5208bb795599db53278adc
#
_entry.id   247d24a1ab5208bb795599db53278adc
#
_cell.length_a   1.000
_cell.length_b   1.000
_cell.length_c   1.000
_cell.angle_alpha   90.00
_cell.angle_beta   90.00
_cell.angle_gamma   90.00
#
_symmetry.space_group_name_H-M   'P 1'
#
loop_
_entity.id
_entity.type
_entity.pdbx_description
1 polymer ?
#
loop_
_entity_poly.entity_id
_entity_poly.type
_entity_poly.pdbx_seq_one_letter_code
_entity_poly.pdbx_strand_id
1 'polypeptide(L)'
;MNTLRHSFFNMKSPFPYLAILLFANLATIHADDAPSPPANAGKPATPEVKIEPFDFDKEDANAHAAYFLKKRKSAAADPYRPLYHFSPPGFGLHDPAGLCKWQGKYHLFYLYSPPGLQWSRGHAVSDDLVHWSDLPMLPTSIRLGTGQAWADNDRVLLTIGEGKLFTASDPLLEKWTEHPVKFPGADNYIWREKDHYYITKAAGGPNTALEILRSRDLTKWDSMGNYLNDGYFTEPGTDGSCNNVLSLGGGQHLILFFSHNQGPKYYIGKSDLGSGRFSIQHHGRMNYGPVMRGGLHAPTGFVDTDGRCIGMWNVMECTIQDNMLGHKGEMISLPRVLAANKEVTADEGWNIRPINPLTIDPVEDLKKLRFNPVKLENVTIPANGQQPLAGVKGRAMELEAVIDPKSAREVGLRILQSPNGEEQTTISLSMHGYAWPWHSNKRELMIDVSQASLSPDVASRTPEIGPLYLKDGELLHLRVFIDRSVIEVFANGRQCLTLRAYPTRPESTGVSVFARGSEARLVSLTAWQMKSIWPELKEQEGR
;
A
#
# COMPACT_ATOMS: atom_id res chain seq x y z
N MET A 1 -69.46 0.22 3.44
CA MET A 1 -69.95 -0.66 2.35
C MET A 1 -68.72 -1.23 1.63
N ASN A 2 -68.69 -2.51 1.59
CA ASN A 2 -67.80 -3.45 0.88
C ASN A 2 -66.33 -3.60 1.34
N THR A 3 -66.24 -4.54 2.23
CA THR A 3 -65.18 -5.48 2.53
C THR A 3 -64.75 -6.29 1.29
N LEU A 4 -63.44 -6.42 1.09
CA LEU A 4 -62.86 -7.56 0.39
C LEU A 4 -61.66 -8.11 1.17
N ARG A 5 -61.93 -9.28 1.74
CA ARG A 5 -60.93 -10.22 2.30
C ARG A 5 -60.13 -10.85 1.16
N HIS A 6 -58.84 -10.92 1.30
CA HIS A 6 -58.05 -11.96 0.60
C HIS A 6 -57.21 -12.74 1.59
N SER A 7 -57.39 -14.02 1.48
CA SER A 7 -56.93 -15.15 2.27
C SER A 7 -55.44 -15.38 2.18
N PHE A 8 -54.89 -15.73 3.33
CA PHE A 8 -53.57 -16.31 3.52
C PHE A 8 -53.53 -17.73 2.95
N PHE A 9 -52.55 -18.02 2.09
CA PHE A 9 -52.13 -19.39 1.80
C PHE A 9 -50.87 -19.69 2.62
N ASN A 10 -51.07 -20.55 3.60
CA ASN A 10 -50.04 -21.24 4.37
C ASN A 10 -49.52 -22.42 3.52
N MET A 11 -48.27 -22.39 3.11
CA MET A 11 -47.57 -23.58 2.68
C MET A 11 -46.36 -23.83 3.57
N LYS A 12 -46.52 -24.71 4.53
CA LYS A 12 -45.46 -25.41 5.23
C LYS A 12 -44.89 -26.48 4.30
N SER A 13 -43.60 -26.45 4.05
CA SER A 13 -42.89 -27.63 3.51
C SER A 13 -41.64 -27.84 4.36
N PRO A 14 -41.46 -29.03 4.90
CA PRO A 14 -40.26 -29.40 5.66
C PRO A 14 -39.26 -30.09 4.72
N PHE A 15 -38.04 -29.58 4.61
CA PHE A 15 -36.95 -30.38 4.09
C PHE A 15 -35.87 -30.54 5.17
N PRO A 16 -35.51 -31.79 5.48
CA PRO A 16 -34.42 -32.06 6.40
C PRO A 16 -33.06 -31.89 5.71
N TYR A 17 -32.12 -31.30 6.42
CA TYR A 17 -30.70 -31.25 6.03
C TYR A 17 -30.16 -32.70 5.95
N LEU A 18 -29.82 -33.14 4.76
CA LEU A 18 -29.03 -34.34 4.53
C LEU A 18 -27.65 -33.94 4.04
N ALA A 19 -26.67 -34.09 4.91
CA ALA A 19 -25.26 -33.96 4.54
C ALA A 19 -24.89 -35.17 3.67
N ILE A 20 -24.66 -34.95 2.38
CA ILE A 20 -24.15 -35.97 1.46
C ILE A 20 -22.64 -35.73 1.31
N LEU A 21 -21.87 -36.58 1.96
CA LEU A 21 -20.47 -36.84 1.65
C LEU A 21 -20.43 -37.63 0.33
N LEU A 22 -20.11 -36.98 -0.78
CA LEU A 22 -19.84 -37.64 -2.05
C LEU A 22 -18.34 -37.92 -2.17
N PHE A 23 -17.95 -39.15 -1.88
CA PHE A 23 -16.72 -39.73 -2.40
C PHE A 23 -16.92 -40.02 -3.89
N ALA A 24 -16.31 -39.23 -4.75
CA ALA A 24 -16.27 -39.54 -6.17
C ALA A 24 -15.15 -40.56 -6.43
N ASN A 25 -15.53 -41.79 -6.74
CA ASN A 25 -14.66 -42.78 -7.39
C ASN A 25 -14.43 -42.31 -8.83
N LEU A 26 -13.19 -41.85 -9.14
CA LEU A 26 -12.77 -41.67 -10.52
C LEU A 26 -12.45 -43.02 -11.12
N ALA A 27 -13.31 -43.45 -12.05
CA ALA A 27 -13.02 -44.55 -12.96
C ALA A 27 -11.91 -44.10 -13.93
N THR A 28 -10.84 -44.86 -13.99
CA THR A 28 -9.74 -44.73 -14.95
C THR A 28 -10.27 -44.95 -16.36
N ILE A 29 -10.30 -43.92 -17.19
CA ILE A 29 -10.40 -44.04 -18.65
C ILE A 29 -8.98 -44.10 -19.18
N HIS A 30 -8.58 -45.25 -19.73
CA HIS A 30 -7.36 -45.38 -20.53
C HIS A 30 -7.57 -44.63 -21.84
N ALA A 31 -6.81 -43.58 -22.05
CA ALA A 31 -6.56 -43.00 -23.36
C ALA A 31 -5.13 -43.40 -23.75
N ASP A 32 -5.05 -44.36 -24.65
CA ASP A 32 -3.85 -44.74 -25.35
C ASP A 32 -3.53 -43.67 -26.43
N ASP A 33 -2.23 -43.44 -26.63
CA ASP A 33 -1.59 -42.77 -27.76
C ASP A 33 -1.78 -41.26 -27.99
N ALA A 34 -1.13 -40.45 -27.14
CA ALA A 34 -0.53 -39.18 -27.61
C ALA A 34 0.99 -39.22 -27.35
N PRO A 35 1.84 -38.82 -28.30
CA PRO A 35 3.29 -38.81 -28.07
C PRO A 35 3.63 -37.78 -26.99
N SER A 36 4.39 -38.22 -26.01
CA SER A 36 4.93 -37.38 -24.94
C SER A 36 5.75 -36.22 -25.54
N PRO A 37 5.59 -34.98 -25.09
CA PRO A 37 6.46 -33.88 -25.50
C PRO A 37 7.91 -34.20 -25.08
N PRO A 38 8.92 -33.77 -25.85
CA PRO A 38 10.32 -34.05 -25.56
C PRO A 38 10.70 -33.53 -24.17
N ALA A 39 11.39 -34.38 -23.43
CA ALA A 39 11.91 -34.05 -22.11
C ALA A 39 12.68 -32.73 -22.17
N ASN A 40 12.31 -31.80 -21.28
CA ASN A 40 12.95 -30.52 -21.07
C ASN A 40 14.48 -30.68 -21.10
N ALA A 41 15.12 -30.07 -22.08
CA ALA A 41 16.53 -29.79 -22.04
C ALA A 41 16.81 -29.00 -20.76
N GLY A 42 17.71 -29.53 -19.94
CA GLY A 42 17.95 -29.08 -18.57
C GLY A 42 18.07 -27.57 -18.45
N LYS A 43 17.15 -26.96 -17.69
CA LYS A 43 17.43 -25.67 -17.08
C LYS A 43 18.71 -25.81 -16.28
N PRO A 44 19.68 -24.90 -16.43
CA PRO A 44 20.86 -24.93 -15.58
C PRO A 44 20.36 -24.86 -14.13
N ALA A 45 20.77 -25.83 -13.33
CA ALA A 45 20.47 -25.84 -11.90
C ALA A 45 20.93 -24.50 -11.33
N THR A 46 19.99 -23.72 -10.80
CA THR A 46 20.34 -22.53 -10.01
C THR A 46 21.27 -23.01 -8.90
N PRO A 47 22.48 -22.45 -8.75
CA PRO A 47 23.42 -22.91 -7.73
C PRO A 47 22.69 -22.81 -6.36
N GLU A 48 22.65 -23.92 -5.67
CA GLU A 48 22.12 -24.02 -4.32
C GLU A 48 22.99 -23.10 -3.44
N VAL A 49 22.49 -21.90 -3.16
CA VAL A 49 23.16 -20.95 -2.27
C VAL A 49 23.15 -21.61 -0.90
N LYS A 50 24.29 -22.13 -0.46
CA LYS A 50 24.47 -22.60 0.92
C LYS A 50 24.15 -21.41 1.83
N ILE A 51 22.98 -21.46 2.46
CA ILE A 51 22.54 -20.46 3.44
C ILE A 51 23.33 -20.78 4.70
N GLU A 52 24.30 -19.95 5.04
CA GLU A 52 24.96 -20.03 6.33
C GLU A 52 23.90 -19.72 7.40
N PRO A 53 23.70 -20.63 8.37
CA PRO A 53 22.74 -20.40 9.44
C PRO A 53 23.20 -19.19 10.27
N PHE A 54 22.30 -18.21 10.44
CA PHE A 54 22.51 -17.06 11.30
C PHE A 54 21.50 -17.12 12.46
N ASP A 55 22.01 -17.15 13.69
CA ASP A 55 21.16 -17.26 14.88
C ASP A 55 20.81 -15.86 15.41
N PHE A 56 19.69 -15.31 14.93
CA PHE A 56 19.23 -13.96 15.26
C PHE A 56 18.94 -13.73 16.76
N ASP A 57 18.85 -14.76 17.58
CA ASP A 57 18.63 -14.61 19.03
C ASP A 57 19.93 -14.60 19.83
N LYS A 58 21.02 -15.11 19.28
CA LYS A 58 22.31 -15.22 19.97
C LYS A 58 23.32 -14.18 19.55
N GLU A 59 23.18 -13.67 18.32
CA GLU A 59 24.13 -12.73 17.77
C GLU A 59 23.88 -11.31 18.28
N ASP A 60 24.95 -10.53 18.39
CA ASP A 60 24.88 -9.14 18.83
C ASP A 60 24.46 -8.18 17.71
N ALA A 61 24.27 -6.91 18.04
CA ALA A 61 23.84 -5.88 17.09
C ALA A 61 24.84 -5.69 15.93
N ASN A 62 26.14 -5.85 16.16
CA ASN A 62 27.16 -5.70 15.11
C ASN A 62 27.09 -6.88 14.12
N ALA A 63 26.87 -8.09 14.61
CA ALA A 63 26.68 -9.27 13.77
C ALA A 63 25.41 -9.13 12.91
N HIS A 64 24.28 -8.65 13.49
CA HIS A 64 23.07 -8.33 12.73
C HIS A 64 23.33 -7.30 11.62
N ALA A 65 24.00 -6.19 11.95
CA ALA A 65 24.32 -5.16 10.97
C ALA A 65 25.19 -5.70 9.83
N ALA A 66 26.20 -6.50 10.14
CA ALA A 66 27.06 -7.13 9.13
C ALA A 66 26.27 -8.12 8.24
N TYR A 67 25.39 -8.93 8.83
CA TYR A 67 24.52 -9.84 8.09
C TYR A 67 23.59 -9.08 7.14
N PHE A 68 22.92 -8.05 7.62
CA PHE A 68 21.99 -7.25 6.82
C PHE A 68 22.71 -6.52 5.69
N LEU A 69 23.87 -5.92 5.94
CA LEU A 69 24.68 -5.28 4.91
C LEU A 69 25.10 -6.29 3.81
N LYS A 70 25.55 -7.49 4.19
CA LYS A 70 25.88 -8.58 3.25
C LYS A 70 24.66 -8.92 2.38
N LYS A 71 23.46 -9.05 2.97
CA LYS A 71 22.23 -9.35 2.23
C LYS A 71 21.78 -8.21 1.33
N ARG A 72 21.89 -6.96 1.77
CA ARG A 72 21.61 -5.79 0.93
C ARG A 72 22.51 -5.70 -0.28
N LYS A 73 23.83 -5.88 -0.09
CA LYS A 73 24.80 -5.90 -1.19
C LYS A 73 24.50 -7.02 -2.20
N SER A 74 24.15 -8.21 -1.73
CA SER A 74 23.77 -9.32 -2.61
C SER A 74 22.50 -9.02 -3.40
N ALA A 75 21.48 -8.42 -2.76
CA ALA A 75 20.22 -8.10 -3.41
C ALA A 75 20.30 -6.86 -4.33
N ALA A 76 21.30 -6.00 -4.18
CA ALA A 76 21.47 -4.80 -5.01
C ALA A 76 21.73 -5.10 -6.50
N ALA A 77 22.16 -6.34 -6.81
CA ALA A 77 22.33 -6.82 -8.20
C ALA A 77 20.99 -7.02 -8.94
N ASP A 78 19.87 -7.12 -8.22
CA ASP A 78 18.54 -7.23 -8.84
C ASP A 78 18.16 -5.90 -9.51
N PRO A 79 17.94 -5.88 -10.84
CA PRO A 79 17.62 -4.65 -11.57
C PRO A 79 16.25 -4.06 -11.19
N TYR A 80 15.39 -4.84 -10.55
CA TYR A 80 14.04 -4.41 -10.13
C TYR A 80 13.96 -3.98 -8.67
N ARG A 81 15.03 -4.21 -7.88
CA ARG A 81 15.07 -3.78 -6.49
C ARG A 81 15.13 -2.25 -6.39
N PRO A 82 14.24 -1.60 -5.63
CA PRO A 82 14.19 -0.14 -5.55
C PRO A 82 15.45 0.45 -4.91
N LEU A 83 15.76 1.68 -5.27
CA LEU A 83 16.85 2.48 -4.69
C LEU A 83 16.38 3.32 -3.50
N TYR A 84 15.15 3.84 -3.57
CA TYR A 84 14.67 4.81 -2.58
C TYR A 84 13.31 4.45 -1.95
N HIS A 85 12.69 3.33 -2.31
CA HIS A 85 11.66 2.72 -1.47
C HIS A 85 12.32 1.81 -0.43
N PHE A 86 11.76 1.77 0.77
CA PHE A 86 12.23 0.84 1.78
C PHE A 86 12.01 -0.61 1.31
N SER A 87 13.06 -1.39 1.38
CA SER A 87 13.05 -2.83 1.14
C SER A 87 13.84 -3.55 2.23
N PRO A 88 13.53 -4.80 2.59
CA PRO A 88 14.23 -5.50 3.66
C PRO A 88 15.67 -5.86 3.25
N PRO A 89 16.54 -6.25 4.18
CA PRO A 89 17.83 -6.83 3.84
C PRO A 89 17.65 -8.16 3.09
N GLY A 90 17.88 -8.17 1.78
CA GLY A 90 17.57 -9.33 0.92
C GLY A 90 16.09 -9.32 0.49
N PHE A 91 15.39 -10.42 0.70
CA PHE A 91 14.00 -10.64 0.29
C PHE A 91 13.17 -11.13 1.47
N GLY A 92 11.85 -11.25 1.30
CA GLY A 92 10.96 -11.83 2.30
C GLY A 92 10.29 -10.82 3.21
N LEU A 93 10.06 -9.58 2.74
CA LEU A 93 9.20 -8.62 3.41
C LEU A 93 7.73 -9.01 3.16
N HIS A 94 6.90 -8.77 4.17
CA HIS A 94 5.46 -8.80 4.06
C HIS A 94 4.87 -7.52 4.69
N ASP A 95 3.87 -7.61 5.56
CA ASP A 95 3.17 -6.45 6.10
C ASP A 95 4.09 -5.53 6.93
N PRO A 96 3.99 -4.21 6.77
CA PRO A 96 4.44 -3.30 7.79
C PRO A 96 3.63 -3.56 9.07
N ALA A 97 4.32 -3.68 10.18
CA ALA A 97 3.75 -4.15 11.44
C ALA A 97 4.05 -3.18 12.59
N GLY A 98 3.99 -1.91 12.30
CA GLY A 98 4.15 -0.81 13.23
C GLY A 98 5.05 0.30 12.71
N LEU A 99 4.55 1.52 12.84
CA LEU A 99 5.29 2.75 12.53
C LEU A 99 5.04 3.75 13.66
N CYS A 100 6.09 4.31 14.23
CA CYS A 100 5.96 5.33 15.26
C CYS A 100 7.17 6.29 15.27
N LYS A 101 7.03 7.42 15.96
CA LYS A 101 8.15 8.32 16.26
C LYS A 101 8.46 8.24 17.74
N TRP A 102 9.68 7.86 18.09
CA TRP A 102 10.15 7.73 19.46
C TRP A 102 11.48 8.44 19.66
N GLN A 103 11.55 9.32 20.67
CA GLN A 103 12.76 10.10 21.00
C GLN A 103 13.45 10.75 19.78
N GLY A 104 12.63 11.32 18.90
CA GLY A 104 13.08 12.01 17.69
C GLY A 104 13.32 11.14 16.46
N LYS A 105 13.32 9.82 16.59
CA LYS A 105 13.53 8.87 15.49
C LYS A 105 12.23 8.18 15.07
N TYR A 106 12.11 7.87 13.80
CA TYR A 106 11.03 7.05 13.25
C TYR A 106 11.45 5.59 13.28
N HIS A 107 10.58 4.72 13.77
CA HIS A 107 10.78 3.27 13.87
C HIS A 107 9.76 2.56 13.01
N LEU A 108 10.24 1.71 12.10
CA LEU A 108 9.41 0.85 11.24
C LEU A 108 9.64 -0.61 11.64
N PHE A 109 8.58 -1.26 12.05
CA PHE A 109 8.52 -2.70 12.27
C PHE A 109 7.81 -3.34 11.09
N TYR A 110 8.28 -4.50 10.63
CA TYR A 110 7.72 -5.18 9.47
C TYR A 110 7.87 -6.68 9.59
N LEU A 111 6.94 -7.43 9.02
CA LEU A 111 7.08 -8.88 8.92
C LEU A 111 8.20 -9.19 7.92
N TYR A 112 9.09 -10.09 8.32
CA TYR A 112 10.28 -10.40 7.56
C TYR A 112 10.65 -11.88 7.73
N SER A 113 10.84 -12.57 6.61
CA SER A 113 11.26 -13.98 6.55
C SER A 113 12.64 -14.10 5.92
N PRO A 114 13.72 -13.85 6.67
CA PRO A 114 15.05 -14.13 6.16
C PRO A 114 15.23 -15.63 5.93
N PRO A 115 16.14 -16.05 5.05
CA PRO A 115 16.40 -17.46 4.79
C PRO A 115 16.66 -18.25 6.09
N GLY A 116 15.90 -19.32 6.28
CA GLY A 116 16.01 -20.20 7.46
C GLY A 116 15.09 -19.82 8.63
N LEU A 117 14.39 -18.68 8.57
CA LEU A 117 13.36 -18.31 9.53
C LEU A 117 12.00 -18.16 8.87
N GLN A 118 10.97 -18.65 9.55
CA GLN A 118 9.59 -18.29 9.22
C GLN A 118 9.26 -16.95 9.88
N TRP A 119 8.34 -16.22 9.32
CA TRP A 119 7.75 -14.96 9.80
C TRP A 119 8.31 -14.39 11.10
N SER A 120 9.24 -13.49 10.98
CA SER A 120 9.91 -12.79 12.07
C SER A 120 9.61 -11.30 11.96
N ARG A 121 10.10 -10.50 12.88
CA ARG A 121 9.89 -9.06 12.83
C ARG A 121 11.21 -8.33 12.62
N GLY A 122 11.34 -7.71 11.46
CA GLY A 122 12.41 -6.77 11.15
C GLY A 122 12.15 -5.42 11.82
N HIS A 123 13.22 -4.67 12.03
CA HIS A 123 13.20 -3.35 12.64
C HIS A 123 14.14 -2.43 11.90
N ALA A 124 13.67 -1.24 11.54
CA ALA A 124 14.48 -0.20 10.94
C ALA A 124 14.21 1.16 11.59
N VAL A 125 15.20 2.03 11.57
CA VAL A 125 15.14 3.37 12.17
C VAL A 125 15.51 4.43 11.15
N SER A 126 14.88 5.61 11.25
CA SER A 126 15.12 6.77 10.37
C SER A 126 15.04 8.07 11.15
N ASP A 127 15.82 9.08 10.72
CA ASP A 127 15.70 10.44 11.23
C ASP A 127 14.69 11.29 10.42
N ASP A 128 14.31 10.84 9.21
CA ASP A 128 13.54 11.67 8.27
C ASP A 128 12.48 10.89 7.45
N LEU A 129 12.15 9.64 7.80
CA LEU A 129 11.27 8.74 7.05
C LEU A 129 11.79 8.33 5.66
N VAL A 130 12.95 8.78 5.26
CA VAL A 130 13.54 8.54 3.94
C VAL A 130 14.78 7.68 4.03
N HIS A 131 15.77 8.09 4.83
CA HIS A 131 16.99 7.35 5.03
C HIS A 131 16.83 6.38 6.20
N TRP A 132 16.92 5.09 5.92
CA TRP A 132 16.69 4.03 6.90
C TRP A 132 17.99 3.30 7.26
N SER A 133 18.09 2.85 8.49
CA SER A 133 19.13 1.94 8.97
C SER A 133 18.48 0.72 9.61
N ASP A 134 19.00 -0.46 9.27
CA ASP A 134 18.53 -1.70 9.88
C ASP A 134 18.98 -1.80 11.34
N LEU A 135 18.08 -2.19 12.21
CA LEU A 135 18.33 -2.55 13.60
C LEU A 135 18.24 -4.08 13.78
N PRO A 136 18.73 -4.61 14.90
CA PRO A 136 18.53 -6.03 15.21
C PRO A 136 17.07 -6.45 15.09
N MET A 137 16.84 -7.67 14.62
CA MET A 137 15.49 -8.23 14.61
C MET A 137 14.98 -8.35 16.04
N LEU A 138 13.67 -8.19 16.22
CA LEU A 138 13.05 -8.38 17.52
C LEU A 138 13.25 -9.83 18.02
N PRO A 139 13.37 -10.05 19.35
CA PRO A 139 13.49 -11.39 19.93
C PRO A 139 12.39 -12.36 19.49
N THR A 140 12.67 -13.65 19.48
CA THR A 140 11.74 -14.69 19.01
C THR A 140 10.39 -14.65 19.72
N SER A 141 10.37 -14.27 21.00
CA SER A 141 9.14 -14.12 21.79
C SER A 141 8.16 -13.07 21.24
N ILE A 142 8.64 -12.13 20.45
CA ILE A 142 7.84 -11.02 19.87
C ILE A 142 7.85 -10.97 18.35
N ARG A 143 8.38 -11.99 17.67
CA ARG A 143 8.50 -12.00 16.20
C ARG A 143 7.23 -12.31 15.45
N LEU A 144 6.39 -13.22 15.96
CA LEU A 144 5.26 -13.76 15.23
C LEU A 144 4.03 -12.83 15.24
N GLY A 145 3.36 -12.77 14.10
CA GLY A 145 2.06 -12.12 13.91
C GLY A 145 2.11 -10.65 13.50
N THR A 146 0.99 -10.20 12.95
CA THR A 146 0.72 -8.80 12.64
C THR A 146 0.50 -7.99 13.91
N GLY A 147 0.48 -6.69 13.81
CA GLY A 147 0.25 -5.77 14.92
C GLY A 147 0.77 -4.39 14.59
N GLN A 148 0.63 -3.45 15.52
CA GLN A 148 0.99 -2.06 15.31
C GLN A 148 1.75 -1.50 16.50
N ALA A 149 2.56 -0.48 16.25
CA ALA A 149 3.30 0.26 17.27
C ALA A 149 2.63 1.62 17.54
N TRP A 150 2.62 2.04 18.80
CA TRP A 150 2.14 3.36 19.18
C TRP A 150 3.02 3.94 20.29
N ALA A 151 3.50 5.18 20.11
CA ALA A 151 4.31 5.87 21.08
C ALA A 151 3.44 6.59 22.10
N ASP A 152 3.54 6.18 23.38
CA ASP A 152 3.00 6.89 24.53
C ASP A 152 4.01 7.91 25.05
N ASN A 153 3.71 8.59 26.15
CA ASN A 153 4.55 9.64 26.71
C ASN A 153 5.94 9.13 27.13
N ASP A 154 6.02 7.94 27.71
CA ASP A 154 7.22 7.40 28.36
C ASP A 154 7.71 6.05 27.79
N ARG A 155 6.99 5.51 26.82
CA ARG A 155 7.25 4.20 26.22
C ARG A 155 6.56 4.01 24.88
N VAL A 156 6.96 2.99 24.15
CA VAL A 156 6.25 2.51 22.96
C VAL A 156 5.49 1.25 23.33
N LEU A 157 4.24 1.18 22.89
CA LEU A 157 3.38 0.00 22.97
C LEU A 157 3.42 -0.71 21.62
N LEU A 158 3.62 -2.03 21.63
CA LEU A 158 3.62 -2.86 20.44
C LEU A 158 2.61 -3.99 20.63
N THR A 159 1.57 -3.99 19.82
CA THR A 159 0.62 -5.11 19.75
C THR A 159 1.12 -6.18 18.80
N ILE A 160 0.83 -7.44 19.11
CA ILE A 160 1.17 -8.58 18.26
C ILE A 160 -0.05 -9.49 18.16
N GLY A 161 -0.22 -10.13 17.02
CA GLY A 161 -1.27 -11.12 16.78
C GLY A 161 -1.45 -12.05 17.97
N GLU A 162 -2.60 -12.59 18.20
CA GLU A 162 -3.05 -13.32 19.39
C GLU A 162 -3.21 -12.46 20.67
N GLY A 163 -3.21 -11.14 20.54
CA GLY A 163 -3.55 -10.21 21.62
C GLY A 163 -2.47 -10.03 22.66
N LYS A 164 -1.22 -10.13 22.29
CA LYS A 164 -0.08 -9.79 23.15
C LYS A 164 0.25 -8.31 23.06
N LEU A 165 0.70 -7.74 24.16
CA LEU A 165 1.18 -6.37 24.27
C LEU A 165 2.61 -6.38 24.82
N PHE A 166 3.47 -5.62 24.18
CA PHE A 166 4.85 -5.39 24.62
C PHE A 166 5.10 -3.91 24.81
N THR A 167 6.04 -3.57 25.70
CA THR A 167 6.46 -2.20 25.94
C THR A 167 7.97 -2.07 25.89
N ALA A 168 8.46 -0.96 25.33
CA ALA A 168 9.87 -0.58 25.34
C ALA A 168 10.00 0.92 25.60
N SER A 169 11.09 1.35 26.25
CA SER A 169 11.37 2.76 26.55
C SER A 169 12.81 3.18 26.22
N ASP A 170 13.66 2.24 25.82
CA ASP A 170 15.00 2.55 25.37
C ASP A 170 14.99 3.27 24.01
N PRO A 171 16.04 4.07 23.70
CA PRO A 171 16.03 4.94 22.52
C PRO A 171 15.90 4.21 21.19
N LEU A 172 16.40 2.98 21.10
CA LEU A 172 16.35 2.16 19.86
C LEU A 172 15.27 1.09 19.87
N LEU A 173 14.44 1.01 20.94
CA LEU A 173 13.37 0.02 21.07
C LEU A 173 13.86 -1.42 20.87
N GLU A 174 14.97 -1.76 21.54
CA GLU A 174 15.57 -3.09 21.50
C GLU A 174 15.16 -3.94 22.72
N LYS A 175 14.79 -3.28 23.86
CA LYS A 175 14.50 -3.94 25.14
C LYS A 175 13.00 -3.96 25.41
N TRP A 176 12.35 -5.02 24.96
CA TRP A 176 10.92 -5.20 25.12
C TRP A 176 10.56 -6.02 26.35
N THR A 177 9.49 -5.62 27.02
CA THR A 177 8.89 -6.35 28.14
C THR A 177 7.47 -6.74 27.76
N GLU A 178 7.13 -8.03 27.90
CA GLU A 178 5.76 -8.51 27.67
C GLU A 178 4.85 -8.03 28.81
N HIS A 179 3.74 -7.43 28.46
CA HIS A 179 2.71 -7.06 29.41
C HIS A 179 1.84 -8.28 29.73
N PRO A 180 1.49 -8.54 31.00
CA PRO A 180 0.85 -9.80 31.43
C PRO A 180 -0.59 -9.97 30.93
N VAL A 181 -1.11 -9.03 30.16
CA VAL A 181 -2.49 -9.03 29.66
C VAL A 181 -2.56 -9.53 28.23
N LYS A 182 -3.54 -10.40 28.00
CA LYS A 182 -3.96 -10.80 26.65
C LYS A 182 -5.33 -10.19 26.35
N PHE A 183 -5.50 -9.69 25.13
CA PHE A 183 -6.79 -9.29 24.60
C PHE A 183 -7.12 -10.16 23.36
N PRO A 184 -8.41 -10.45 23.10
CA PRO A 184 -8.78 -11.35 22.01
C PRO A 184 -8.55 -10.71 20.63
N GLY A 185 -8.15 -11.53 19.65
CA GLY A 185 -8.07 -11.18 18.24
C GLY A 185 -6.67 -10.84 17.74
N ALA A 186 -6.57 -10.71 16.41
CA ALA A 186 -5.37 -10.32 15.67
C ALA A 186 -5.55 -8.93 15.04
N ASP A 187 -4.50 -8.41 14.38
CA ASP A 187 -4.53 -7.13 13.66
C ASP A 187 -5.00 -5.95 14.53
N ASN A 188 -4.41 -5.86 15.71
CA ASN A 188 -4.82 -4.88 16.71
C ASN A 188 -4.07 -3.55 16.51
N TYR A 189 -4.81 -2.43 16.62
CA TYR A 189 -4.23 -1.10 16.75
C TYR A 189 -4.52 -0.55 18.12
N ILE A 190 -3.49 -0.03 18.81
CA ILE A 190 -3.61 0.58 20.14
C ILE A 190 -3.31 2.07 20.06
N TRP A 191 -4.08 2.86 20.81
CA TRP A 191 -3.79 4.28 21.01
C TRP A 191 -4.33 4.75 22.35
N ARG A 192 -3.90 5.95 22.78
CA ARG A 192 -4.43 6.62 23.96
C ARG A 192 -5.11 7.92 23.57
N GLU A 193 -6.25 8.16 24.16
CA GLU A 193 -6.93 9.46 24.08
C GLU A 193 -7.47 9.84 25.45
N LYS A 194 -7.08 11.03 25.91
CA LYS A 194 -7.31 11.50 27.27
C LYS A 194 -6.73 10.52 28.32
N ASP A 195 -7.58 9.98 29.17
CA ASP A 195 -7.24 9.09 30.29
C ASP A 195 -7.44 7.60 30.01
N HIS A 196 -7.75 7.23 28.74
CA HIS A 196 -8.00 5.85 28.36
C HIS A 196 -7.12 5.39 27.20
N TYR A 197 -6.74 4.13 27.24
CA TYR A 197 -6.24 3.37 26.12
C TYR A 197 -7.40 2.72 25.38
N TYR A 198 -7.28 2.63 24.08
CA TYR A 198 -8.23 1.96 23.20
C TYR A 198 -7.50 0.95 22.34
N ILE A 199 -8.15 -0.15 22.04
CA ILE A 199 -7.69 -1.14 21.06
C ILE A 199 -8.84 -1.39 20.10
N THR A 200 -8.55 -1.30 18.81
CA THR A 200 -9.40 -1.90 17.79
C THR A 200 -8.81 -3.23 17.36
N LYS A 201 -9.68 -4.18 17.06
CA LYS A 201 -9.31 -5.48 16.49
C LYS A 201 -10.22 -5.79 15.30
N ALA A 202 -9.68 -6.49 14.30
CA ALA A 202 -10.49 -7.06 13.26
C ALA A 202 -11.42 -8.12 13.86
N ALA A 203 -12.72 -7.96 13.67
CA ALA A 203 -13.68 -8.99 14.01
C ALA A 203 -13.85 -9.86 12.76
N GLY A 204 -13.28 -11.05 12.78
CA GLY A 204 -13.47 -12.02 11.71
C GLY A 204 -14.96 -12.36 11.55
N GLY A 205 -15.46 -12.39 10.32
CA GLY A 205 -16.83 -12.77 10.03
C GLY A 205 -17.45 -12.03 8.84
N PRO A 206 -18.67 -12.40 8.44
CA PRO A 206 -19.33 -11.81 7.27
C PRO A 206 -19.71 -10.34 7.42
N ASN A 207 -19.69 -9.82 8.65
CA ASN A 207 -19.96 -8.42 8.95
C ASN A 207 -18.68 -7.81 9.52
N THR A 208 -17.95 -7.09 8.74
CA THR A 208 -16.69 -6.48 9.14
C THR A 208 -16.94 -5.43 10.18
N ALA A 209 -16.84 -5.86 11.40
CA ALA A 209 -16.84 -4.97 12.52
C ALA A 209 -15.40 -4.84 13.01
N LEU A 210 -14.95 -3.62 13.20
CA LEU A 210 -13.86 -3.38 14.13
C LEU A 210 -14.48 -3.38 15.52
N GLU A 211 -14.10 -4.33 16.36
CA GLU A 211 -14.47 -4.27 17.77
C GLU A 211 -13.53 -3.32 18.50
N ILE A 212 -14.05 -2.53 19.42
CA ILE A 212 -13.26 -1.61 20.25
C ILE A 212 -13.30 -2.02 21.70
N LEU A 213 -12.12 -2.00 22.32
CA LEU A 213 -11.95 -2.21 23.76
C LEU A 213 -11.34 -0.95 24.37
N ARG A 214 -11.59 -0.75 25.67
CA ARG A 214 -11.10 0.38 26.45
C ARG A 214 -10.44 -0.07 27.73
N SER A 215 -9.35 0.60 28.14
CA SER A 215 -8.66 0.38 29.41
C SER A 215 -8.13 1.70 29.99
N ARG A 216 -7.98 1.79 31.32
CA ARG A 216 -7.27 2.90 31.97
C ARG A 216 -5.82 2.57 32.31
N ASP A 217 -5.50 1.29 32.46
CA ASP A 217 -4.26 0.82 33.09
C ASP A 217 -3.52 -0.25 32.27
N LEU A 218 -4.02 -0.55 31.08
CA LEU A 218 -3.56 -1.64 30.20
C LEU A 218 -3.75 -3.05 30.78
N THR A 219 -4.35 -3.20 31.97
CA THR A 219 -4.52 -4.50 32.62
C THR A 219 -5.93 -5.04 32.52
N LYS A 220 -6.93 -4.17 32.59
CA LYS A 220 -8.35 -4.53 32.45
C LYS A 220 -8.92 -3.86 31.23
N TRP A 221 -9.54 -4.66 30.39
CA TRP A 221 -10.12 -4.21 29.13
C TRP A 221 -11.62 -4.47 29.10
N ASP A 222 -12.38 -3.41 28.91
CA ASP A 222 -13.83 -3.45 28.73
C ASP A 222 -14.16 -3.45 27.24
N SER A 223 -14.90 -4.46 26.76
CA SER A 223 -15.43 -4.42 25.40
C SER A 223 -16.52 -3.37 25.30
N MET A 224 -16.41 -2.49 24.32
CA MET A 224 -17.42 -1.49 23.99
C MET A 224 -18.27 -1.92 22.79
N GLY A 225 -18.00 -3.09 22.22
CA GLY A 225 -18.73 -3.66 21.10
C GLY A 225 -18.21 -3.22 19.74
N ASN A 226 -19.07 -3.19 18.75
CA ASN A 226 -18.71 -2.85 17.38
C ASN A 226 -18.41 -1.36 17.23
N TYR A 227 -17.19 -1.02 16.79
CA TYR A 227 -16.75 0.35 16.59
C TYR A 227 -17.37 1.00 15.34
N LEU A 228 -17.46 0.27 14.24
CA LEU A 228 -18.10 0.74 13.00
C LEU A 228 -19.61 0.58 13.15
N ASN A 229 -20.30 1.68 13.36
CA ASN A 229 -21.73 1.68 13.69
C ASN A 229 -22.64 1.40 12.50
N ASP A 230 -22.20 1.74 11.28
CA ASP A 230 -23.02 1.69 10.09
C ASP A 230 -22.50 0.65 9.10
N GLY A 231 -23.19 -0.49 8.98
CA GLY A 231 -22.89 -1.52 8.01
C GLY A 231 -23.08 -1.11 6.54
N TYR A 232 -23.59 0.08 6.28
CA TYR A 232 -23.96 0.52 4.92
C TYR A 232 -22.77 0.77 3.99
N PHE A 233 -21.58 1.05 4.54
CA PHE A 233 -20.38 1.33 3.75
C PHE A 233 -19.37 0.19 3.76
N THR A 234 -19.66 -0.87 4.50
CA THR A 234 -18.80 -2.04 4.58
C THR A 234 -19.40 -3.15 3.73
N GLU A 235 -18.75 -3.50 2.64
CA GLU A 235 -19.19 -4.61 1.81
C GLU A 235 -19.05 -5.94 2.57
N PRO A 236 -19.99 -6.88 2.41
CA PRO A 236 -19.89 -8.22 2.99
C PRO A 236 -18.55 -8.88 2.65
N GLY A 237 -17.91 -9.51 3.62
CA GLY A 237 -16.62 -10.18 3.44
C GLY A 237 -15.39 -9.25 3.50
N THR A 238 -15.55 -7.97 3.83
CA THR A 238 -14.41 -7.08 4.15
C THR A 238 -13.91 -7.43 5.55
N ASP A 239 -12.63 -7.73 5.70
CA ASP A 239 -12.08 -8.27 6.96
C ASP A 239 -11.29 -7.27 7.81
N GLY A 240 -11.19 -6.01 7.48
CA GLY A 240 -10.61 -4.96 8.32
C GLY A 240 -9.19 -5.22 8.85
N SER A 241 -8.40 -6.03 8.13
CA SER A 241 -7.05 -6.41 8.56
C SER A 241 -6.10 -5.23 8.63
N CYS A 242 -5.08 -5.34 9.47
CA CYS A 242 -4.02 -4.32 9.65
C CYS A 242 -4.59 -2.92 9.90
N ASN A 243 -5.66 -2.81 10.68
CA ASN A 243 -6.33 -1.53 10.90
C ASN A 243 -5.47 -0.55 11.71
N ASN A 244 -5.61 0.74 11.40
CA ASN A 244 -4.99 1.86 12.11
C ASN A 244 -6.03 2.94 12.33
N VAL A 245 -6.16 3.48 13.54
CA VAL A 245 -7.08 4.56 13.89
C VAL A 245 -6.29 5.81 14.20
N LEU A 246 -6.26 6.74 13.27
CA LEU A 246 -5.36 7.89 13.27
C LEU A 246 -6.17 9.18 13.48
N SER A 247 -5.82 9.98 14.47
CA SER A 247 -6.48 11.26 14.73
C SER A 247 -6.13 12.28 13.64
N LEU A 248 -7.16 12.90 13.04
CA LEU A 248 -7.03 14.04 12.13
C LEU A 248 -7.26 15.38 12.83
N GLY A 249 -7.44 15.37 14.16
CA GLY A 249 -7.79 16.52 14.95
C GLY A 249 -9.30 16.82 14.97
N GLY A 250 -9.75 17.66 15.90
CA GLY A 250 -11.16 18.07 16.01
C GLY A 250 -12.17 16.95 16.24
N GLY A 251 -11.74 15.81 16.77
CA GLY A 251 -12.57 14.61 16.96
C GLY A 251 -12.80 13.79 15.68
N GLN A 252 -12.13 14.17 14.60
CA GLN A 252 -12.16 13.43 13.35
C GLN A 252 -11.02 12.43 13.31
N HIS A 253 -11.28 11.23 12.81
CA HIS A 253 -10.29 10.15 12.67
C HIS A 253 -10.29 9.59 11.25
N LEU A 254 -9.14 9.07 10.87
CA LEU A 254 -8.91 8.26 9.68
C LEU A 254 -8.69 6.82 10.14
N ILE A 255 -9.47 5.89 9.62
CA ILE A 255 -9.23 4.45 9.77
C ILE A 255 -8.63 3.95 8.46
N LEU A 256 -7.39 3.48 8.51
CA LEU A 256 -6.75 2.74 7.42
C LEU A 256 -6.90 1.25 7.70
N PHE A 257 -7.18 0.46 6.68
CA PHE A 257 -7.24 -1.00 6.80
C PHE A 257 -7.08 -1.69 5.44
N PHE A 258 -6.87 -2.98 5.49
CA PHE A 258 -6.83 -3.82 4.31
C PHE A 258 -8.03 -4.79 4.29
N SER A 259 -8.57 -5.00 3.11
CA SER A 259 -9.55 -6.03 2.84
C SER A 259 -8.99 -7.02 1.83
N HIS A 260 -8.91 -8.30 2.19
CA HIS A 260 -8.43 -9.35 1.29
C HIS A 260 -9.28 -9.50 0.03
N ASN A 261 -10.53 -9.04 0.07
CA ASN A 261 -11.43 -9.08 -1.09
C ASN A 261 -11.38 -7.80 -1.94
N GLN A 262 -10.99 -6.64 -1.35
CA GLN A 262 -11.17 -5.34 -1.99
C GLN A 262 -9.93 -4.44 -1.97
N GLY A 263 -8.85 -4.87 -1.33
CA GLY A 263 -7.61 -4.11 -1.21
C GLY A 263 -7.61 -3.06 -0.11
N PRO A 264 -6.63 -2.13 -0.11
CA PRO A 264 -6.46 -1.14 0.93
C PRO A 264 -7.55 -0.07 0.87
N LYS A 265 -8.18 0.18 2.01
CA LYS A 265 -9.32 1.09 2.16
C LYS A 265 -9.07 2.10 3.28
N TYR A 266 -9.90 3.13 3.31
CA TYR A 266 -9.97 4.06 4.41
C TYR A 266 -11.40 4.53 4.69
N TYR A 267 -11.63 4.90 5.96
CA TYR A 267 -12.79 5.65 6.40
C TYR A 267 -12.34 6.95 7.06
N ILE A 268 -13.07 8.04 6.80
CA ILE A 268 -12.96 9.30 7.55
C ILE A 268 -14.27 9.51 8.27
N GLY A 269 -14.22 9.86 9.56
CA GLY A 269 -15.42 10.07 10.34
C GLY A 269 -15.14 10.60 11.73
N LYS A 270 -16.17 10.56 12.57
CA LYS A 270 -16.11 11.00 13.96
C LYS A 270 -16.17 9.82 14.92
N SER A 271 -15.23 9.80 15.87
CA SER A 271 -15.25 8.87 16.98
C SER A 271 -16.02 9.44 18.16
N ASP A 272 -17.02 8.73 18.62
CA ASP A 272 -17.56 8.90 19.96
C ASP A 272 -16.96 7.81 20.87
N LEU A 273 -15.84 8.11 21.49
CA LEU A 273 -15.15 7.20 22.37
C LEU A 273 -15.86 6.97 23.71
N GLY A 274 -16.88 7.78 24.03
CA GLY A 274 -17.73 7.55 25.19
C GLY A 274 -18.64 6.33 24.98
N SER A 275 -19.23 6.22 23.81
CA SER A 275 -20.10 5.10 23.42
C SER A 275 -19.36 3.99 22.66
N GLY A 276 -18.09 4.19 22.28
CA GLY A 276 -17.32 3.24 21.46
C GLY A 276 -17.84 3.13 20.03
N ARG A 277 -18.26 4.25 19.42
CA ARG A 277 -18.84 4.29 18.09
C ARG A 277 -18.07 5.19 17.15
N PHE A 278 -17.95 4.77 15.89
CA PHE A 278 -17.38 5.56 14.81
C PHE A 278 -18.44 5.79 13.73
N SER A 279 -18.74 7.06 13.48
CA SER A 279 -19.68 7.46 12.43
C SER A 279 -18.91 7.78 11.16
N ILE A 280 -19.04 6.92 10.15
CA ILE A 280 -18.38 7.07 8.86
C ILE A 280 -19.00 8.25 8.12
N GLN A 281 -18.19 9.23 7.72
CA GLN A 281 -18.59 10.38 6.91
C GLN A 281 -18.15 10.20 5.45
N HIS A 282 -16.95 9.66 5.24
CA HIS A 282 -16.40 9.41 3.92
C HIS A 282 -15.62 8.09 3.91
N HIS A 283 -15.53 7.50 2.73
CA HIS A 283 -14.75 6.28 2.49
C HIS A 283 -14.06 6.31 1.13
N GLY A 284 -13.04 5.49 0.97
CA GLY A 284 -12.36 5.32 -0.31
C GLY A 284 -11.36 4.17 -0.28
N ARG A 285 -10.63 4.05 -1.37
CA ARG A 285 -9.56 3.07 -1.53
C ARG A 285 -8.22 3.80 -1.72
N MET A 286 -7.14 3.17 -1.30
CA MET A 286 -5.78 3.65 -1.58
C MET A 286 -5.26 3.15 -2.93
N ASN A 287 -5.75 1.98 -3.38
CA ASN A 287 -5.60 1.43 -4.71
C ASN A 287 -6.93 0.78 -5.14
N TYR A 288 -7.17 0.66 -6.44
CA TYR A 288 -8.46 0.30 -7.02
C TYR A 288 -8.42 -0.95 -7.93
N GLY A 289 -7.23 -1.41 -8.29
CA GLY A 289 -7.02 -2.56 -9.16
C GLY A 289 -7.10 -3.90 -8.44
N PRO A 290 -6.60 -4.97 -9.07
CA PRO A 290 -6.63 -6.31 -8.50
C PRO A 290 -5.86 -6.37 -7.17
N VAL A 291 -6.48 -6.99 -6.18
CA VAL A 291 -5.88 -7.25 -4.88
C VAL A 291 -4.74 -8.27 -5.04
N MET A 292 -3.68 -8.15 -4.25
CA MET A 292 -2.55 -9.10 -4.20
C MET A 292 -1.75 -9.22 -5.52
N ARG A 293 -1.75 -8.18 -6.37
CA ARG A 293 -1.00 -8.21 -7.64
C ARG A 293 -0.36 -6.86 -7.96
N GLY A 294 0.83 -6.63 -7.41
CA GLY A 294 1.67 -5.47 -7.75
C GLY A 294 1.14 -4.12 -7.29
N GLY A 295 0.08 -4.10 -6.48
CA GLY A 295 -0.48 -2.89 -5.87
C GLY A 295 -0.20 -2.83 -4.37
N LEU A 296 -0.86 -1.89 -3.70
CA LEU A 296 -0.76 -1.75 -2.24
C LEU A 296 -1.48 -2.89 -1.52
N HIS A 297 -0.95 -3.27 -0.36
CA HIS A 297 -1.54 -4.24 0.55
C HIS A 297 -1.76 -3.60 1.94
N ALA A 298 -1.25 -4.20 3.00
CA ALA A 298 -1.48 -3.83 4.37
C ALA A 298 -0.91 -2.44 4.72
N PRO A 299 -1.66 -1.59 5.44
CA PRO A 299 -1.20 -0.30 5.93
C PRO A 299 -0.46 -0.39 7.27
N THR A 300 0.40 0.59 7.50
CA THR A 300 0.80 1.06 8.82
C THR A 300 0.76 2.58 8.86
N GLY A 301 0.46 3.17 10.00
CA GLY A 301 0.43 4.62 10.12
C GLY A 301 0.49 5.10 11.56
N PHE A 302 0.83 6.37 11.71
CA PHE A 302 0.86 7.05 13.00
C PHE A 302 0.60 8.55 12.83
N VAL A 303 0.35 9.24 13.92
CA VAL A 303 0.30 10.70 13.97
C VAL A 303 1.54 11.17 14.70
N ASP A 304 2.34 12.03 14.05
CA ASP A 304 3.55 12.55 14.66
C ASP A 304 3.27 13.69 15.64
N THR A 305 4.33 14.18 16.30
CA THR A 305 4.24 15.27 17.29
C THR A 305 3.77 16.60 16.70
N ASP A 306 3.89 16.76 15.39
CA ASP A 306 3.45 17.96 14.66
C ASP A 306 2.00 17.82 14.17
N GLY A 307 1.34 16.71 14.49
CA GLY A 307 -0.03 16.39 14.09
C GLY A 307 -0.15 15.90 12.64
N ARG A 308 0.97 15.56 11.96
CA ARG A 308 0.92 14.97 10.63
C ARG A 308 0.53 13.50 10.74
N CYS A 309 -0.49 13.11 10.01
CA CYS A 309 -0.87 11.72 9.84
C CYS A 309 -0.03 11.10 8.70
N ILE A 310 0.80 10.13 9.03
CA ILE A 310 1.70 9.46 8.09
C ILE A 310 1.21 8.02 7.87
N GLY A 311 1.11 7.62 6.61
CA GLY A 311 0.76 6.25 6.22
C GLY A 311 1.79 5.64 5.27
N MET A 312 2.05 4.34 5.42
CA MET A 312 2.88 3.52 4.53
C MET A 312 2.20 2.17 4.33
N TRP A 313 2.45 1.55 3.19
CA TRP A 313 1.87 0.25 2.80
C TRP A 313 2.94 -0.66 2.23
N ASN A 314 2.80 -1.97 2.36
CA ASN A 314 3.60 -2.83 1.51
C ASN A 314 3.06 -2.81 0.07
N VAL A 315 3.98 -2.92 -0.88
CA VAL A 315 3.72 -3.01 -2.32
C VAL A 315 4.02 -4.44 -2.74
N MET A 316 2.98 -5.12 -3.21
CA MET A 316 3.03 -6.53 -3.55
C MET A 316 3.87 -6.80 -4.80
N GLU A 317 4.43 -8.00 -4.89
CA GLU A 317 5.07 -8.51 -6.09
C GLU A 317 4.02 -8.79 -7.19
N CYS A 318 4.43 -8.77 -8.45
CA CYS A 318 3.57 -9.05 -9.60
C CYS A 318 4.20 -10.02 -10.61
N THR A 319 5.06 -10.91 -10.15
CA THR A 319 5.62 -11.99 -10.98
C THR A 319 4.87 -13.31 -10.74
N ILE A 320 4.84 -14.18 -11.77
CA ILE A 320 4.13 -15.46 -11.69
C ILE A 320 4.81 -16.42 -10.69
N GLN A 321 6.11 -16.23 -10.45
CA GLN A 321 6.90 -17.06 -9.53
C GLN A 321 6.71 -16.67 -8.06
N ASP A 322 6.05 -15.56 -7.80
CA ASP A 322 5.67 -15.19 -6.45
C ASP A 322 4.48 -16.05 -6.02
N ASN A 323 4.79 -17.17 -5.41
CA ASN A 323 3.78 -17.90 -4.64
C ASN A 323 3.73 -17.30 -3.23
N MET A 324 2.61 -17.42 -2.57
CA MET A 324 2.34 -16.89 -1.20
C MET A 324 3.40 -17.28 -0.14
N LEU A 325 4.36 -18.11 -0.47
CA LEU A 325 5.45 -18.57 0.38
C LEU A 325 6.80 -17.92 0.03
N GLY A 326 6.88 -17.14 -1.04
CA GLY A 326 8.14 -16.64 -1.58
C GLY A 326 8.40 -15.14 -1.46
N HIS A 327 7.40 -14.29 -1.24
CA HIS A 327 7.45 -12.80 -1.06
C HIS A 327 8.79 -12.13 -1.46
N LYS A 328 9.25 -12.43 -2.68
CA LYS A 328 10.64 -12.16 -3.06
C LYS A 328 10.91 -10.71 -3.44
N GLY A 329 9.91 -9.94 -3.72
CA GLY A 329 10.12 -8.60 -4.25
C GLY A 329 9.31 -7.52 -3.55
N GLU A 330 8.65 -7.81 -2.42
CA GLU A 330 7.85 -6.83 -1.71
C GLU A 330 8.69 -5.73 -1.06
N MET A 331 8.12 -4.56 -0.96
CA MET A 331 8.72 -3.36 -0.39
C MET A 331 7.66 -2.48 0.26
N ILE A 332 8.09 -1.43 0.93
CA ILE A 332 7.18 -0.45 1.53
C ILE A 332 7.05 0.75 0.60
N SER A 333 5.82 1.25 0.43
CA SER A 333 5.52 2.48 -0.32
C SER A 333 6.25 3.69 0.25
N LEU A 334 6.35 4.75 -0.52
CA LEU A 334 6.80 6.03 0.02
C LEU A 334 5.90 6.48 1.17
N PRO A 335 6.45 7.13 2.20
CA PRO A 335 5.66 7.68 3.30
C PRO A 335 4.79 8.82 2.79
N ARG A 336 3.50 8.76 3.12
CA ARG A 336 2.47 9.70 2.68
C ARG A 336 1.92 10.50 3.83
N VAL A 337 1.82 11.81 3.65
CA VAL A 337 1.07 12.69 4.54
C VAL A 337 -0.39 12.65 4.15
N LEU A 338 -1.25 12.33 5.10
CA LEU A 338 -2.68 12.16 4.91
C LEU A 338 -3.43 13.20 5.74
N ALA A 339 -4.42 13.84 5.15
CA ALA A 339 -5.30 14.75 5.90
C ALA A 339 -6.71 14.75 5.31
N ALA A 340 -7.71 15.09 6.12
CA ALA A 340 -9.04 15.33 5.59
C ALA A 340 -9.00 16.54 4.64
N ASN A 341 -9.62 16.39 3.48
CA ASN A 341 -9.73 17.50 2.55
C ASN A 341 -10.74 18.53 3.12
N LYS A 342 -10.26 19.72 3.46
CA LYS A 342 -11.06 20.78 4.08
C LYS A 342 -12.14 21.36 3.15
N GLU A 343 -12.05 21.07 1.85
CA GLU A 343 -13.06 21.51 0.87
C GLU A 343 -14.28 20.58 0.84
N VAL A 344 -14.23 19.45 1.56
CA VAL A 344 -15.40 18.59 1.74
C VAL A 344 -16.34 19.25 2.71
N THR A 345 -17.38 19.89 2.19
CA THR A 345 -18.48 20.34 3.01
C THR A 345 -19.42 19.16 3.26
N ALA A 346 -19.69 18.87 4.51
CA ALA A 346 -20.75 17.94 4.87
C ALA A 346 -22.08 18.56 4.43
N ASP A 347 -22.82 17.82 3.58
CA ASP A 347 -24.26 17.94 3.43
C ASP A 347 -24.81 19.16 2.69
N GLU A 348 -24.71 19.17 1.37
CA GLU A 348 -25.49 20.09 0.52
C GLU A 348 -26.54 19.35 -0.37
N GLY A 349 -27.05 18.21 0.09
CA GLY A 349 -28.10 17.47 -0.61
C GLY A 349 -27.65 16.91 -1.97
N TRP A 350 -28.56 16.73 -2.92
CA TRP A 350 -28.32 16.09 -4.24
C TRP A 350 -27.41 16.87 -5.19
N ASN A 351 -27.03 18.11 -4.85
CA ASN A 351 -26.21 18.99 -5.68
C ASN A 351 -24.72 18.98 -5.30
N ILE A 352 -24.27 18.05 -4.47
CA ILE A 352 -22.88 17.99 -4.04
C ILE A 352 -22.01 17.60 -5.24
N ARG A 353 -21.07 18.46 -5.61
CA ARG A 353 -19.96 18.08 -6.47
C ARG A 353 -19.03 17.21 -5.66
N PRO A 354 -18.86 15.91 -6.00
CA PRO A 354 -17.98 15.05 -5.26
C PRO A 354 -16.54 15.56 -5.34
N ILE A 355 -15.80 15.45 -4.24
CA ILE A 355 -14.37 15.73 -4.18
C ILE A 355 -13.67 14.56 -3.51
N ASN A 356 -12.36 14.44 -3.71
CA ASN A 356 -11.58 13.45 -2.97
C ASN A 356 -11.59 13.83 -1.49
N PRO A 357 -12.10 13.00 -0.58
CA PRO A 357 -12.25 13.37 0.83
C PRO A 357 -10.94 13.38 1.61
N LEU A 358 -9.89 12.77 1.03
CA LEU A 358 -8.55 12.69 1.61
C LEU A 358 -7.57 13.48 0.74
N THR A 359 -6.68 14.26 1.36
CA THR A 359 -5.47 14.76 0.72
C THR A 359 -4.34 13.77 0.95
N ILE A 360 -3.54 13.55 -0.08
CA ILE A 360 -2.47 12.54 -0.09
C ILE A 360 -1.26 13.15 -0.78
N ASP A 361 -0.21 13.46 -0.01
CA ASP A 361 1.05 13.97 -0.51
C ASP A 361 2.22 13.11 -0.02
N PRO A 362 3.29 12.95 -0.80
CA PRO A 362 4.50 12.32 -0.30
C PRO A 362 5.20 13.25 0.69
N VAL A 363 5.94 12.70 1.65
CA VAL A 363 6.69 13.52 2.60
C VAL A 363 7.71 14.41 1.87
N GLU A 364 7.88 15.64 2.33
CA GLU A 364 8.77 16.63 1.72
C GLU A 364 10.25 16.23 1.77
N ASP A 365 10.64 15.42 2.74
CA ASP A 365 12.01 14.93 2.92
C ASP A 365 12.53 14.12 1.72
N LEU A 366 11.66 13.55 0.89
CA LEU A 366 12.04 12.89 -0.37
C LEU A 366 12.80 13.82 -1.33
N LYS A 367 12.58 15.13 -1.24
CA LYS A 367 13.29 16.12 -2.07
C LYS A 367 14.81 16.13 -1.81
N LYS A 368 15.27 15.63 -0.64
CA LYS A 368 16.71 15.47 -0.31
C LYS A 368 17.43 14.47 -1.24
N LEU A 369 16.68 13.57 -1.86
CA LEU A 369 17.22 12.58 -2.80
C LEU A 369 17.42 13.13 -4.22
N ARG A 370 16.85 14.28 -4.54
CA ARG A 370 16.84 14.85 -5.89
C ARG A 370 18.24 15.34 -6.31
N PHE A 371 18.61 15.06 -7.57
CA PHE A 371 19.81 15.62 -8.21
C PHE A 371 19.63 15.66 -9.74
N ASN A 372 20.53 16.34 -10.45
CA ASN A 372 20.54 16.50 -11.90
C ASN A 372 19.16 16.91 -12.50
N PRO A 373 18.61 18.07 -12.16
CA PRO A 373 17.32 18.49 -12.67
C PRO A 373 17.33 18.77 -14.18
N VAL A 374 16.30 18.29 -14.88
CA VAL A 374 15.95 18.66 -16.25
C VAL A 374 14.63 19.41 -16.20
N LYS A 375 14.58 20.63 -16.79
CA LYS A 375 13.37 21.46 -16.82
C LYS A 375 12.90 21.65 -18.24
N LEU A 376 11.58 21.52 -18.44
CA LEU A 376 10.89 21.76 -19.70
C LEU A 376 9.67 22.64 -19.43
N GLU A 377 9.41 23.58 -20.32
CA GLU A 377 8.28 24.49 -20.20
C GLU A 377 7.58 24.68 -21.55
N ASN A 378 6.27 24.89 -21.49
CA ASN A 378 5.43 25.24 -22.66
C ASN A 378 5.57 24.29 -23.86
N VAL A 379 5.59 22.96 -23.61
CA VAL A 379 5.66 21.96 -24.67
C VAL A 379 4.25 21.69 -25.21
N THR A 380 4.05 21.88 -26.51
CA THR A 380 2.81 21.50 -27.19
C THR A 380 2.74 19.98 -27.30
N ILE A 381 1.59 19.42 -26.94
CA ILE A 381 1.30 17.99 -27.05
C ILE A 381 0.36 17.81 -28.25
N PRO A 382 0.79 17.15 -29.32
CA PRO A 382 -0.02 17.05 -30.53
C PRO A 382 -1.29 16.22 -30.32
N ALA A 383 -2.37 16.59 -31.01
CA ALA A 383 -3.63 15.84 -30.98
C ALA A 383 -3.40 14.40 -31.46
N ASN A 384 -3.92 13.42 -30.72
CA ASN A 384 -3.76 11.98 -30.97
C ASN A 384 -2.28 11.53 -31.12
N GLY A 385 -1.37 12.27 -30.50
CA GLY A 385 0.07 12.04 -30.61
C GLY A 385 0.78 11.99 -29.26
N GLN A 386 2.09 11.87 -29.35
CA GLN A 386 2.99 11.97 -28.19
C GLN A 386 4.18 12.87 -28.54
N GLN A 387 4.74 13.49 -27.51
CA GLN A 387 5.95 14.29 -27.59
C GLN A 387 7.00 13.70 -26.63
N PRO A 388 8.10 13.12 -27.15
CA PRO A 388 9.22 12.70 -26.30
C PRO A 388 9.81 13.90 -25.56
N LEU A 389 10.18 13.69 -24.29
CA LEU A 389 10.75 14.73 -23.43
C LEU A 389 12.28 14.64 -23.44
N ALA A 390 12.91 15.53 -24.20
CA ALA A 390 14.35 15.53 -24.41
C ALA A 390 15.12 15.63 -23.07
N GLY A 391 16.09 14.74 -22.86
CA GLY A 391 16.90 14.70 -21.65
C GLY A 391 16.22 14.06 -20.43
N VAL A 392 14.92 13.77 -20.48
CA VAL A 392 14.17 13.12 -19.39
C VAL A 392 14.19 11.62 -19.61
N LYS A 393 15.04 10.91 -18.88
CA LYS A 393 15.17 9.46 -18.96
C LYS A 393 15.76 8.88 -17.67
N GLY A 394 15.36 7.68 -17.30
CA GLY A 394 15.92 6.96 -16.14
C GLY A 394 14.97 5.92 -15.58
N ARG A 395 15.46 5.15 -14.64
CA ARG A 395 14.72 4.13 -13.88
C ARG A 395 14.60 4.46 -12.39
N ALA A 396 15.24 5.53 -11.93
CA ALA A 396 15.14 6.04 -10.56
C ALA A 396 15.01 7.57 -10.63
N MET A 397 13.78 8.05 -10.69
CA MET A 397 13.45 9.44 -11.00
C MET A 397 12.24 9.92 -10.20
N GLU A 398 12.18 11.25 -10.01
CA GLU A 398 10.95 11.95 -9.69
C GLU A 398 10.62 12.94 -10.82
N LEU A 399 9.36 13.00 -11.21
CA LEU A 399 8.83 13.95 -12.19
C LEU A 399 7.77 14.82 -11.50
N GLU A 400 7.89 16.12 -11.57
CA GLU A 400 6.80 17.06 -11.27
C GLU A 400 6.32 17.69 -12.59
N ALA A 401 5.09 17.38 -12.99
CA ALA A 401 4.52 17.83 -14.25
C ALA A 401 3.20 18.58 -14.04
N VAL A 402 3.03 19.69 -14.76
CA VAL A 402 1.78 20.45 -14.82
C VAL A 402 1.27 20.40 -16.26
N ILE A 403 0.10 19.79 -16.46
CA ILE A 403 -0.52 19.61 -17.77
C ILE A 403 -1.82 20.39 -17.84
N ASP A 404 -1.96 21.22 -18.88
CA ASP A 404 -3.21 21.84 -19.28
C ASP A 404 -3.86 20.93 -20.34
N PRO A 405 -4.92 20.21 -19.99
CA PRO A 405 -5.56 19.28 -20.93
C PRO A 405 -6.32 19.99 -22.04
N LYS A 406 -6.60 21.30 -21.92
CA LYS A 406 -7.46 22.04 -22.85
C LYS A 406 -8.77 21.28 -23.12
N SER A 407 -9.01 20.89 -24.37
CA SER A 407 -10.15 20.07 -24.79
C SER A 407 -9.78 18.62 -25.14
N ALA A 408 -8.60 18.16 -24.74
CA ALA A 408 -8.22 16.77 -24.92
C ALA A 408 -9.11 15.84 -24.09
N ARG A 409 -9.41 14.66 -24.64
CA ARG A 409 -10.19 13.64 -23.94
C ARG A 409 -9.36 12.85 -22.92
N GLU A 410 -8.06 12.76 -23.18
CA GLU A 410 -7.12 12.07 -22.32
C GLU A 410 -5.75 12.74 -22.47
N VAL A 411 -5.06 12.91 -21.34
CA VAL A 411 -3.69 13.41 -21.30
C VAL A 411 -2.87 12.58 -20.32
N GLY A 412 -1.55 12.53 -20.52
CA GLY A 412 -0.71 11.80 -19.57
C GLY A 412 0.74 11.67 -19.99
N LEU A 413 1.43 10.78 -19.27
CA LEU A 413 2.82 10.44 -19.48
C LEU A 413 2.97 8.97 -19.86
N ARG A 414 3.95 8.67 -20.71
CA ARG A 414 4.48 7.34 -20.90
C ARG A 414 5.88 7.33 -20.33
N ILE A 415 6.14 6.43 -19.43
CA ILE A 415 7.39 6.30 -18.69
C ILE A 415 7.98 4.91 -18.90
N LEU A 416 9.25 4.72 -18.56
CA LEU A 416 9.96 3.48 -18.81
C LEU A 416 9.77 2.98 -20.25
N GLN A 417 9.78 3.93 -21.19
CA GLN A 417 9.52 3.67 -22.60
C GLN A 417 10.79 3.21 -23.30
N SER A 418 10.71 2.07 -24.00
CA SER A 418 11.77 1.62 -24.91
C SER A 418 11.82 2.51 -26.16
N PRO A 419 12.98 2.63 -26.85
CA PRO A 419 13.12 3.51 -28.03
C PRO A 419 12.11 3.24 -29.14
N ASN A 420 11.72 1.99 -29.32
CA ASN A 420 10.74 1.56 -30.33
C ASN A 420 9.30 1.44 -29.81
N GLY A 421 9.07 1.73 -28.49
CA GLY A 421 7.76 1.70 -27.87
C GLY A 421 7.21 0.29 -27.59
N GLU A 422 8.04 -0.76 -27.65
CA GLU A 422 7.60 -2.12 -27.29
C GLU A 422 7.28 -2.26 -25.81
N GLU A 423 8.05 -1.57 -24.96
CA GLU A 423 7.79 -1.47 -23.52
C GLU A 423 7.47 -0.04 -23.15
N GLN A 424 6.44 0.13 -22.34
CA GLN A 424 6.05 1.40 -21.73
C GLN A 424 5.06 1.19 -20.60
N THR A 425 5.09 2.07 -19.62
CA THR A 425 4.03 2.23 -18.62
C THR A 425 3.29 3.52 -18.93
N THR A 426 1.96 3.46 -19.01
CA THR A 426 1.12 4.64 -19.31
C THR A 426 0.48 5.17 -18.04
N ILE A 427 0.67 6.45 -17.76
CA ILE A 427 -0.03 7.21 -16.72
C ILE A 427 -0.95 8.16 -17.44
N SER A 428 -2.26 8.07 -17.23
CA SER A 428 -3.20 8.94 -17.93
C SER A 428 -4.31 9.46 -17.03
N LEU A 429 -4.86 10.60 -17.44
CA LEU A 429 -6.09 11.16 -16.90
C LEU A 429 -7.13 11.24 -18.01
N SER A 430 -8.22 10.49 -17.84
CA SER A 430 -9.41 10.61 -18.69
C SER A 430 -10.19 11.85 -18.28
N MET A 431 -10.42 12.77 -19.24
CA MET A 431 -11.09 14.06 -19.00
C MET A 431 -12.61 13.97 -19.10
N HIS A 432 -13.14 12.95 -19.74
CA HIS A 432 -14.57 12.76 -19.89
C HIS A 432 -15.05 11.69 -18.92
N GLY A 433 -15.38 12.10 -17.72
CA GLY A 433 -16.17 11.32 -16.78
C GLY A 433 -17.66 11.40 -17.12
N TYR A 434 -18.48 10.84 -16.31
CA TYR A 434 -19.92 10.63 -16.41
C TYR A 434 -20.73 11.77 -17.08
N ALA A 435 -21.74 11.39 -17.87
CA ALA A 435 -22.68 12.27 -18.57
C ALA A 435 -23.65 13.05 -17.64
N TRP A 436 -23.64 12.81 -16.35
CA TRP A 436 -24.51 13.50 -15.40
C TRP A 436 -23.89 14.83 -14.94
N PRO A 437 -24.62 15.94 -14.94
CA PRO A 437 -24.09 17.27 -14.62
C PRO A 437 -23.40 17.37 -13.25
N TRP A 438 -23.89 16.65 -12.25
CA TRP A 438 -23.33 16.65 -10.89
C TRP A 438 -22.06 15.83 -10.71
N HIS A 439 -21.65 15.05 -11.73
CA HIS A 439 -20.37 14.33 -11.76
C HIS A 439 -19.41 14.84 -12.85
N SER A 440 -19.68 16.02 -13.37
CA SER A 440 -18.87 16.60 -14.49
C SER A 440 -17.40 16.84 -14.14
N ASN A 441 -17.08 16.97 -12.86
CA ASN A 441 -15.71 17.15 -12.36
C ASN A 441 -14.96 15.83 -12.07
N LYS A 442 -15.64 14.67 -12.16
CA LYS A 442 -14.98 13.37 -11.99
C LYS A 442 -14.10 13.07 -13.19
N ARG A 443 -12.85 12.71 -12.89
CA ARG A 443 -11.85 12.21 -13.84
C ARG A 443 -11.38 10.85 -13.37
N GLU A 444 -10.73 10.10 -14.26
CA GLU A 444 -10.15 8.80 -13.93
C GLU A 444 -8.64 8.85 -14.17
N LEU A 445 -7.90 8.84 -13.07
CA LEU A 445 -6.45 8.66 -13.10
C LEU A 445 -6.16 7.18 -13.28
N MET A 446 -5.26 6.82 -14.18
CA MET A 446 -4.91 5.45 -14.52
C MET A 446 -3.40 5.24 -14.58
N ILE A 447 -2.95 4.08 -14.12
CA ILE A 447 -1.64 3.51 -14.46
C ILE A 447 -1.89 2.19 -15.19
N ASP A 448 -1.43 2.09 -16.42
CA ASP A 448 -1.53 0.90 -17.26
C ASP A 448 -0.13 0.30 -17.49
N VAL A 449 0.05 -0.94 -17.08
CA VAL A 449 1.28 -1.73 -17.23
C VAL A 449 1.13 -2.88 -18.23
N SER A 450 0.06 -2.91 -19.01
CA SER A 450 -0.20 -3.96 -20.00
C SER A 450 0.91 -4.11 -21.05
N GLN A 451 1.68 -3.04 -21.28
CA GLN A 451 2.84 -2.99 -22.17
C GLN A 451 4.16 -2.74 -21.43
N ALA A 452 4.20 -2.93 -20.12
CA ALA A 452 5.38 -2.56 -19.33
C ALA A 452 6.52 -3.59 -19.34
N SER A 453 6.28 -4.79 -19.87
CA SER A 453 7.24 -5.90 -19.85
C SER A 453 7.05 -6.84 -21.03
N LEU A 454 8.15 -7.36 -21.54
CA LEU A 454 8.15 -8.47 -22.51
C LEU A 454 8.37 -9.84 -21.83
N SER A 455 8.52 -9.87 -20.50
CA SER A 455 8.71 -11.10 -19.76
C SER A 455 7.40 -11.88 -19.62
N PRO A 456 7.38 -13.17 -19.95
CA PRO A 456 6.23 -14.03 -19.68
C PRO A 456 6.01 -14.32 -18.19
N ASP A 457 7.00 -14.01 -17.34
CA ASP A 457 6.94 -14.24 -15.88
C ASP A 457 6.20 -13.12 -15.14
N VAL A 458 5.87 -12.02 -15.82
CA VAL A 458 5.08 -10.94 -15.24
C VAL A 458 3.60 -11.27 -15.33
N ALA A 459 2.91 -11.25 -14.20
CA ALA A 459 1.50 -11.56 -14.15
C ALA A 459 0.66 -10.48 -14.88
N SER A 460 -0.27 -10.93 -15.71
CA SER A 460 -1.23 -10.03 -16.33
C SER A 460 -2.16 -9.44 -15.27
N ARG A 461 -2.43 -8.15 -15.39
CA ARG A 461 -3.39 -7.44 -14.54
C ARG A 461 -4.12 -6.34 -15.29
N THR A 462 -5.30 -5.97 -14.80
CA THR A 462 -6.00 -4.76 -15.27
C THR A 462 -5.27 -3.50 -14.79
N PRO A 463 -5.43 -2.37 -15.49
CA PRO A 463 -4.90 -1.10 -15.03
C PRO A 463 -5.37 -0.73 -13.62
N GLU A 464 -4.57 0.06 -12.93
CA GLU A 464 -4.97 0.73 -11.69
C GLU A 464 -5.71 2.00 -12.06
N ILE A 465 -6.98 2.15 -11.65
CA ILE A 465 -7.83 3.29 -12.01
C ILE A 465 -8.46 3.86 -10.75
N GLY A 466 -8.17 5.13 -10.44
CA GLY A 466 -8.73 5.82 -9.27
C GLY A 466 -9.43 7.13 -9.64
N PRO A 467 -10.47 7.54 -8.91
CA PRO A 467 -11.17 8.79 -9.17
C PRO A 467 -10.32 9.98 -8.77
N LEU A 468 -10.28 10.99 -9.62
CA LEU A 468 -9.72 12.31 -9.34
C LEU A 468 -10.77 13.37 -9.66
N TYR A 469 -11.14 14.17 -8.68
CA TYR A 469 -12.11 15.25 -8.87
C TYR A 469 -11.38 16.57 -9.07
N LEU A 470 -11.51 17.16 -10.27
CA LEU A 470 -10.90 18.43 -10.62
C LEU A 470 -11.98 19.52 -10.71
N LYS A 471 -11.64 20.74 -10.28
CA LYS A 471 -12.46 21.93 -10.53
C LYS A 471 -12.42 22.30 -12.01
N ASP A 472 -13.41 23.03 -12.48
CA ASP A 472 -13.43 23.53 -13.86
C ASP A 472 -12.21 24.44 -14.10
N GLY A 473 -11.44 24.13 -15.15
CA GLY A 473 -10.21 24.83 -15.48
C GLY A 473 -8.98 24.50 -14.62
N GLU A 474 -9.12 23.58 -13.66
CA GLU A 474 -7.99 23.13 -12.86
C GLU A 474 -7.01 22.30 -13.71
N LEU A 475 -5.72 22.63 -13.59
CA LEU A 475 -4.66 21.89 -14.30
C LEU A 475 -4.38 20.56 -13.59
N LEU A 476 -3.89 19.59 -14.36
CA LEU A 476 -3.40 18.34 -13.83
C LEU A 476 -1.98 18.54 -13.30
N HIS A 477 -1.80 18.36 -11.99
CA HIS A 477 -0.51 18.36 -11.30
C HIS A 477 -0.14 16.92 -10.95
N LEU A 478 0.95 16.42 -11.51
CA LEU A 478 1.46 15.08 -11.25
C LEU A 478 2.81 15.16 -10.54
N ARG A 479 2.98 14.37 -9.47
CA ARG A 479 4.29 13.95 -8.97
C ARG A 479 4.38 12.44 -9.20
N VAL A 480 5.34 12.04 -10.01
CA VAL A 480 5.53 10.64 -10.41
C VAL A 480 6.89 10.18 -9.89
N PHE A 481 6.87 9.16 -9.06
CA PHE A 481 8.06 8.48 -8.58
C PHE A 481 8.25 7.18 -9.34
N ILE A 482 9.40 7.03 -9.97
CA ILE A 482 9.82 5.85 -10.71
C ILE A 482 11.03 5.30 -9.98
N ASP A 483 10.91 4.13 -9.39
CA ASP A 483 12.02 3.49 -8.68
C ASP A 483 12.17 2.05 -9.15
N ARG A 484 12.83 1.91 -10.32
CA ARG A 484 13.04 0.64 -11.01
C ARG A 484 11.72 -0.07 -11.32
N SER A 485 11.23 -0.92 -10.42
CA SER A 485 9.98 -1.64 -10.62
C SER A 485 8.78 -1.02 -9.91
N VAL A 486 8.96 0.03 -9.12
CA VAL A 486 7.85 0.69 -8.41
C VAL A 486 7.50 2.02 -9.06
N ILE A 487 6.22 2.27 -9.19
CA ILE A 487 5.67 3.53 -9.71
C ILE A 487 4.63 4.02 -8.73
N GLU A 488 4.82 5.22 -8.21
CA GLU A 488 3.82 5.93 -7.42
C GLU A 488 3.46 7.25 -8.11
N VAL A 489 2.17 7.48 -8.31
CA VAL A 489 1.63 8.66 -9.00
C VAL A 489 0.73 9.43 -8.07
N PHE A 490 1.18 10.59 -7.63
CA PHE A 490 0.37 11.55 -6.87
C PHE A 490 -0.22 12.58 -7.82
N ALA A 491 -1.51 12.81 -7.71
CA ALA A 491 -2.24 13.73 -8.57
C ALA A 491 -2.99 14.78 -7.74
N ASN A 492 -2.68 16.06 -7.98
CA ASN A 492 -3.31 17.23 -7.35
C ASN A 492 -3.38 17.19 -5.82
N GLY A 493 -2.47 16.45 -5.15
CA GLY A 493 -2.50 16.24 -3.69
C GLY A 493 -3.76 15.52 -3.17
N ARG A 494 -4.50 14.83 -4.02
CA ARG A 494 -5.81 14.25 -3.69
C ARG A 494 -5.96 12.78 -4.06
N GLN A 495 -5.13 12.27 -4.95
CA GLN A 495 -5.11 10.86 -5.33
C GLN A 495 -3.68 10.37 -5.42
N CYS A 496 -3.46 9.12 -5.01
CA CYS A 496 -2.22 8.41 -5.25
C CYS A 496 -2.51 6.98 -5.70
N LEU A 497 -1.88 6.57 -6.79
CA LEU A 497 -1.92 5.19 -7.30
C LEU A 497 -0.52 4.61 -7.25
N THR A 498 -0.40 3.35 -6.85
CA THR A 498 0.87 2.62 -6.75
C THR A 498 0.80 1.31 -7.51
N LEU A 499 1.85 1.02 -8.27
CA LEU A 499 1.90 -0.17 -9.10
C LEU A 499 3.34 -0.65 -9.33
N ARG A 500 3.48 -1.95 -9.62
CA ARG A 500 4.75 -2.55 -10.07
C ARG A 500 4.79 -2.64 -11.59
N ALA A 501 5.98 -2.34 -12.16
CA ALA A 501 6.28 -2.47 -13.58
C ALA A 501 7.68 -3.10 -13.75
N TYR A 502 7.84 -4.01 -14.71
CA TYR A 502 9.07 -4.80 -14.87
C TYR A 502 9.60 -4.73 -16.31
N PRO A 503 10.12 -3.57 -16.75
CA PRO A 503 10.69 -3.46 -18.08
C PRO A 503 11.93 -4.34 -18.22
N THR A 504 11.95 -5.18 -19.26
CA THR A 504 13.04 -6.14 -19.49
C THR A 504 14.22 -5.53 -20.23
N ARG A 505 13.97 -4.52 -21.07
CA ARG A 505 15.02 -3.87 -21.85
C ARG A 505 15.75 -2.83 -21.02
N PRO A 506 17.09 -2.86 -20.95
CA PRO A 506 17.88 -1.85 -20.23
C PRO A 506 17.60 -0.41 -20.72
N GLU A 507 17.33 -0.23 -22.01
CA GLU A 507 17.01 1.02 -22.67
C GLU A 507 15.56 1.52 -22.44
N SER A 508 14.71 0.76 -21.76
CA SER A 508 13.36 1.22 -21.35
C SER A 508 13.47 2.24 -20.22
N THR A 509 13.88 3.45 -20.59
CA THR A 509 14.14 4.58 -19.69
C THR A 509 13.47 5.87 -20.14
N GLY A 510 12.89 5.89 -21.36
CA GLY A 510 12.34 7.09 -21.98
C GLY A 510 11.08 7.60 -21.30
N VAL A 511 10.83 8.91 -21.46
CA VAL A 511 9.61 9.59 -21.02
C VAL A 511 9.05 10.40 -22.18
N SER A 512 7.74 10.29 -22.40
CA SER A 512 7.00 11.14 -23.32
C SER A 512 5.70 11.63 -22.68
N VAL A 513 5.19 12.75 -23.17
CA VAL A 513 3.85 13.25 -22.83
C VAL A 513 2.93 13.01 -24.03
N PHE A 514 1.65 12.73 -23.79
CA PHE A 514 0.70 12.47 -24.86
C PHE A 514 -0.67 13.09 -24.63
N ALA A 515 -1.44 13.27 -25.71
CA ALA A 515 -2.83 13.71 -25.66
C ALA A 515 -3.68 12.92 -26.68
N ARG A 516 -4.95 12.73 -26.36
CA ARG A 516 -5.94 12.10 -27.24
C ARG A 516 -7.15 13.02 -27.44
N GLY A 517 -7.66 13.03 -28.67
CA GLY A 517 -8.78 13.88 -29.08
C GLY A 517 -8.28 15.20 -29.66
N SER A 518 -7.89 16.15 -28.84
CA SER A 518 -7.28 17.41 -29.26
C SER A 518 -5.89 17.60 -28.70
N GLU A 519 -5.22 18.69 -29.11
CA GLU A 519 -3.94 19.07 -28.50
C GLU A 519 -4.09 19.47 -27.05
N ALA A 520 -3.01 19.30 -26.30
CA ALA A 520 -2.86 19.74 -24.93
C ALA A 520 -1.54 20.49 -24.75
N ARG A 521 -1.25 20.95 -23.56
CA ARG A 521 -0.01 21.65 -23.26
C ARG A 521 0.62 21.12 -21.98
N LEU A 522 1.87 20.71 -22.04
CA LEU A 522 2.71 20.58 -20.86
C LEU A 522 3.16 21.98 -20.45
N VAL A 523 2.58 22.51 -19.39
CA VAL A 523 2.89 23.85 -18.88
C VAL A 523 4.30 23.89 -18.33
N SER A 524 4.63 22.89 -17.49
CA SER A 524 5.98 22.73 -16.93
C SER A 524 6.22 21.27 -16.58
N LEU A 525 7.48 20.87 -16.63
CA LEU A 525 7.97 19.61 -16.05
C LEU A 525 9.36 19.86 -15.49
N THR A 526 9.57 19.35 -14.27
CA THR A 526 10.93 19.18 -13.74
C THR A 526 11.12 17.72 -13.41
N ALA A 527 12.20 17.13 -13.91
CA ALA A 527 12.60 15.76 -13.65
C ALA A 527 13.91 15.75 -12.87
N TRP A 528 14.03 14.91 -11.86
CA TRP A 528 15.25 14.68 -11.11
C TRP A 528 15.61 13.20 -11.15
N GLN A 529 16.89 12.89 -11.15
CA GLN A 529 17.38 11.59 -10.73
C GLN A 529 17.27 11.49 -9.21
N MET A 530 17.06 10.29 -8.70
CA MET A 530 16.90 10.06 -7.26
C MET A 530 18.06 9.22 -6.71
N LYS A 531 18.62 9.66 -5.57
CA LYS A 531 19.67 8.94 -4.87
C LYS A 531 19.12 7.74 -4.12
N SER A 532 19.99 6.75 -3.87
CA SER A 532 19.67 5.64 -2.96
C SER A 532 19.51 6.14 -1.52
N ILE A 533 18.55 5.54 -0.81
CA ILE A 533 18.38 5.73 0.64
C ILE A 533 19.37 4.89 1.47
N TRP A 534 20.14 4.04 0.81
CA TRP A 534 21.13 3.16 1.42
C TRP A 534 22.55 3.69 1.16
N PRO A 535 23.10 4.56 2.03
CA PRO A 535 24.39 5.18 1.79
C PRO A 535 25.55 4.18 1.67
N GLU A 536 25.44 3.03 2.30
CA GLU A 536 26.43 1.95 2.24
C GLU A 536 26.49 1.20 0.89
N LEU A 537 25.53 1.45 0.00
CA LEU A 537 25.48 0.86 -1.36
C LEU A 537 25.99 1.83 -2.44
N LYS A 538 26.46 3.03 -2.09
CA LYS A 538 26.85 4.09 -3.04
C LYS A 538 27.97 3.73 -4.01
N GLU A 539 28.82 2.73 -3.70
CA GLU A 539 29.91 2.30 -4.57
C GLU A 539 29.46 1.61 -5.87
N GLN A 540 28.18 1.28 -6.03
CA GLN A 540 27.64 0.57 -7.19
C GLN A 540 26.91 1.48 -8.21
N GLU A 541 26.68 2.75 -7.90
CA GLU A 541 25.95 3.71 -8.77
C GLU A 541 26.78 4.22 -9.97
N GLY A 542 28.04 3.86 -10.07
CA GLY A 542 28.98 4.32 -11.11
C GLY A 542 29.22 3.34 -12.28
N ARG A 543 28.43 2.26 -12.42
CA ARG A 543 28.57 1.29 -13.53
C ARG A 543 27.34 1.17 -14.39
#